data_d1153258d53fb661b9f96b81143c8901
#
_entry.id   d1153258d53fb661b9f96b81143c8901
#
_cell.length_a   1.000
_cell.length_b   1.000
_cell.length_c   1.000
_cell.angle_alpha   90.00
_cell.angle_beta   90.00
_cell.angle_gamma   90.00
#
_symmetry.space_group_name_H-M   'P 1'
#
loop_
_entity.id
_entity.type
_entity.pdbx_description
1 polymer ?
#
loop_
_entity_poly.entity_id
_entity_poly.type
_entity_poly.pdbx_seq_one_letter_code
_entity_poly.pdbx_strand_id
1 'polypeptide(L)'
;DVERSRGLGDVYKRQVMDFIIVIIGGILMHGNIDKIIYGLIGTYILSFVVDKLMYGIDAGKLALIVTEKGPQIAAKIDELSQRGATLIKAEGSYTGREKEVLMCACNNKEMYTIQEAVKKVDSSAFLVTMESNEVRGKGFKPI
;
A
#
# COMPACT_ATOMS: atom_id res chain seq x y z
N ASP A 1 -8.49 19.11 2.81
CA ASP A 1 -8.73 19.02 1.35
C ASP A 1 -7.73 19.83 0.50
N VAL A 2 -7.24 20.99 0.97
CA VAL A 2 -6.31 21.85 0.22
C VAL A 2 -4.89 21.25 0.11
N GLU A 3 -4.43 20.55 1.11
CA GLU A 3 -3.08 19.94 1.14
C GLU A 3 -2.98 18.70 0.23
N ARG A 4 -4.05 17.93 0.15
CA ARG A 4 -4.16 16.77 -0.75
C ARG A 4 -4.22 17.16 -2.23
N SER A 5 -4.84 18.31 -2.54
CA SER A 5 -4.91 18.85 -3.90
C SER A 5 -3.57 19.44 -4.37
N ARG A 6 -2.73 19.94 -3.45
CA ARG A 6 -1.38 20.44 -3.77
C ARG A 6 -0.43 19.32 -4.18
N GLY A 7 -0.42 18.19 -3.47
CA GLY A 7 0.45 17.05 -3.81
C GLY A 7 0.15 16.44 -5.18
N LEU A 8 -1.13 16.27 -5.51
CA LEU A 8 -1.55 15.80 -6.84
C LEU A 8 -1.20 16.81 -7.93
N GLY A 9 -1.40 18.12 -7.68
CA GLY A 9 -1.06 19.17 -8.62
C GLY A 9 0.44 19.27 -8.93
N ASP A 10 1.30 19.02 -7.95
CA ASP A 10 2.76 19.07 -8.12
C ASP A 10 3.31 17.88 -8.91
N VAL A 11 2.72 16.69 -8.74
CA VAL A 11 3.06 15.50 -9.54
C VAL A 11 2.68 15.71 -11.01
N TYR A 12 1.48 16.24 -11.28
CA TYR A 12 1.06 16.54 -12.65
C TYR A 12 1.90 17.64 -13.31
N LYS A 13 2.26 18.69 -12.59
CA LYS A 13 3.12 19.75 -13.11
C LYS A 13 4.51 19.22 -13.48
N ARG A 14 5.10 18.37 -12.66
CA ARG A 14 6.39 17.73 -12.95
C ARG A 14 6.29 16.86 -14.19
N GLN A 15 5.28 16.01 -14.29
CA GLN A 15 5.06 15.13 -15.44
C GLN A 15 4.88 15.93 -16.74
N VAL A 16 4.09 17.00 -16.70
CA VAL A 16 3.88 17.89 -17.87
C VAL A 16 5.19 18.57 -18.27
N MET A 17 5.98 19.05 -17.33
CA MET A 17 7.30 19.63 -17.62
C MET A 17 8.25 18.63 -18.27
N ASP A 18 8.30 17.39 -17.78
CA ASP A 18 9.14 16.33 -18.34
C ASP A 18 8.74 16.02 -19.80
N PHE A 19 7.44 15.95 -20.10
CA PHE A 19 6.95 15.77 -21.47
C PHE A 19 7.33 16.94 -22.38
N ILE A 20 7.20 18.19 -21.92
CA ILE A 20 7.58 19.38 -22.68
C ILE A 20 9.08 19.36 -22.99
N ILE A 21 9.93 19.04 -22.02
CA ILE A 21 11.39 18.98 -22.19
C ILE A 21 11.77 17.92 -23.24
N VAL A 22 11.16 16.74 -23.19
CA VAL A 22 11.43 15.65 -24.14
C VAL A 22 10.99 16.06 -25.56
N ILE A 23 9.85 16.68 -25.73
CA ILE A 23 9.36 17.15 -27.03
C ILE A 23 10.29 18.22 -27.60
N ILE A 24 10.64 19.26 -26.79
CA ILE A 24 11.55 20.32 -27.22
C ILE A 24 12.92 19.75 -27.57
N GLY A 25 13.47 18.87 -26.74
CA GLY A 25 14.76 18.20 -27.00
C GLY A 25 14.73 17.39 -28.29
N GLY A 26 13.65 16.66 -28.55
CA GLY A 26 13.46 15.90 -29.77
C GLY A 26 13.40 16.78 -31.05
N ILE A 27 12.74 17.92 -30.98
CA ILE A 27 12.67 18.88 -32.06
C ILE A 27 14.05 19.50 -32.35
N LEU A 28 14.78 19.88 -31.29
CA LEU A 28 16.12 20.46 -31.42
C LEU A 28 17.17 19.46 -31.96
N MET A 29 16.97 18.15 -31.76
CA MET A 29 17.84 17.09 -32.25
C MET A 29 17.47 16.60 -33.68
N HIS A 30 17.06 17.50 -34.57
CA HIS A 30 16.75 17.25 -35.99
C HIS A 30 15.48 16.43 -36.26
N GLY A 31 14.49 16.52 -35.41
CA GLY A 31 13.12 16.07 -35.71
C GLY A 31 12.92 14.58 -35.98
N ASN A 32 13.83 13.72 -35.51
CA ASN A 32 13.68 12.27 -35.63
C ASN A 32 12.58 11.79 -34.70
N ILE A 33 11.43 11.48 -35.26
CA ILE A 33 10.22 11.03 -34.53
C ILE A 33 10.53 9.82 -33.64
N ASP A 34 11.37 8.90 -34.11
CA ASP A 34 11.77 7.73 -33.34
C ASP A 34 12.47 8.10 -32.02
N LYS A 35 13.34 9.10 -32.04
CA LYS A 35 14.04 9.57 -30.84
C LYS A 35 13.10 10.22 -29.82
N ILE A 36 12.07 10.94 -30.30
CA ILE A 36 11.04 11.53 -29.45
C ILE A 36 10.22 10.42 -28.78
N ILE A 37 9.83 9.41 -29.53
CA ILE A 37 9.06 8.27 -29.01
C ILE A 37 9.88 7.50 -27.96
N TYR A 38 11.15 7.20 -28.22
CA TYR A 38 12.02 6.55 -27.26
C TYR A 38 12.25 7.39 -26.00
N GLY A 39 12.39 8.71 -26.15
CA GLY A 39 12.50 9.64 -25.04
C GLY A 39 11.26 9.64 -24.14
N LEU A 40 10.07 9.65 -24.73
CA LEU A 40 8.79 9.62 -24.01
C LEU A 40 8.61 8.29 -23.25
N ILE A 41 8.91 7.16 -23.91
CA ILE A 41 8.85 5.84 -23.30
C ILE A 41 9.86 5.73 -22.15
N GLY A 42 11.09 6.19 -22.35
CA GLY A 42 12.14 6.20 -21.32
C GLY A 42 11.78 7.04 -20.11
N THR A 43 11.24 8.24 -20.32
CA THR A 43 10.77 9.12 -19.24
C THR A 43 9.63 8.48 -18.45
N TYR A 44 8.68 7.84 -19.13
CA TYR A 44 7.57 7.14 -18.49
C TYR A 44 8.06 5.97 -17.62
N ILE A 45 8.96 5.13 -18.17
CA ILE A 45 9.54 4.00 -17.44
C ILE A 45 10.34 4.49 -16.23
N LEU A 46 11.16 5.53 -16.41
CA LEU A 46 11.96 6.11 -15.34
C LEU A 46 11.07 6.64 -14.21
N SER A 47 10.04 7.40 -14.54
CA SER A 47 9.06 7.89 -13.54
C SER A 47 8.42 6.73 -12.78
N PHE A 48 7.98 5.69 -13.49
CA PHE A 48 7.38 4.51 -12.85
C PHE A 48 8.35 3.78 -11.91
N VAL A 49 9.62 3.64 -12.31
CA VAL A 49 10.66 3.00 -11.49
C VAL A 49 10.95 3.84 -10.25
N VAL A 50 11.12 5.17 -10.42
CA VAL A 50 11.37 6.08 -9.30
C VAL A 50 10.21 6.07 -8.31
N ASP A 51 8.98 6.13 -8.78
CA ASP A 51 7.79 6.05 -7.91
C ASP A 51 7.74 4.72 -7.14
N LYS A 52 8.04 3.60 -7.81
CA LYS A 52 8.10 2.29 -7.13
C LYS A 52 9.23 2.21 -6.09
N LEU A 53 10.38 2.81 -6.37
CA LEU A 53 11.49 2.84 -5.43
C LEU A 53 11.21 3.79 -4.25
N MET A 54 10.63 4.97 -4.50
CA MET A 54 10.35 5.96 -3.46
C MET A 54 9.20 5.56 -2.55
N TYR A 55 8.10 5.07 -3.12
CA TYR A 55 6.88 4.73 -2.37
C TYR A 55 6.71 3.24 -2.08
N GLY A 56 7.48 2.35 -2.76
CA GLY A 56 7.35 0.91 -2.59
C GLY A 56 8.21 0.30 -1.48
N ILE A 57 9.29 0.98 -1.07
CA ILE A 57 10.24 0.44 -0.08
C ILE A 57 9.63 0.44 1.33
N ASP A 58 8.83 1.43 1.66
CA ASP A 58 8.19 1.60 2.96
C ASP A 58 6.69 1.24 2.94
N ALA A 59 6.19 0.77 1.80
CA ALA A 59 4.80 0.35 1.66
C ALA A 59 4.53 -0.89 2.54
N GLY A 60 3.59 -0.72 3.44
CA GLY A 60 3.05 -1.79 4.26
C GLY A 60 1.65 -2.19 3.82
N LYS A 61 1.14 -3.21 4.48
CA LYS A 61 -0.27 -3.60 4.38
C LYS A 61 -0.91 -3.54 5.75
N LEU A 62 -2.16 -3.13 5.77
CA LEU A 62 -3.00 -3.18 6.94
C LEU A 62 -4.06 -4.27 6.74
N ALA A 63 -4.05 -5.27 7.61
CA ALA A 63 -5.10 -6.26 7.69
C ALA A 63 -6.13 -5.83 8.74
N LEU A 64 -7.41 -5.78 8.35
CA LEU A 64 -8.55 -5.68 9.25
C LEU A 64 -9.31 -7.01 9.20
N ILE A 65 -9.42 -7.68 10.33
CA ILE A 65 -10.01 -9.01 10.43
C ILE A 65 -11.19 -8.93 11.39
N VAL A 66 -12.38 -9.15 10.88
CA VAL A 66 -13.62 -9.17 11.67
C VAL A 66 -13.96 -10.62 12.01
N THR A 67 -14.02 -10.96 13.30
CA THR A 67 -14.17 -12.33 13.78
C THR A 67 -14.85 -12.36 15.15
N GLU A 68 -15.30 -13.54 15.56
CA GLU A 68 -15.72 -13.86 16.93
C GLU A 68 -14.59 -14.53 17.75
N LYS A 69 -13.42 -14.77 17.11
CA LYS A 69 -12.26 -15.47 17.70
C LYS A 69 -10.99 -14.61 17.71
N GLY A 70 -11.13 -13.33 18.04
CA GLY A 70 -10.05 -12.35 17.98
C GLY A 70 -8.78 -12.76 18.71
N PRO A 71 -8.81 -13.12 20.01
CA PRO A 71 -7.62 -13.50 20.77
C PRO A 71 -6.89 -14.70 20.19
N GLN A 72 -7.63 -15.69 19.65
CA GLN A 72 -7.05 -16.88 19.04
C GLN A 72 -6.31 -16.57 17.74
N ILE A 73 -6.90 -15.71 16.91
CA ILE A 73 -6.27 -15.24 15.68
C ILE A 73 -5.05 -14.37 16.01
N ALA A 74 -5.15 -13.46 16.99
CA ALA A 74 -4.03 -12.63 17.41
C ALA A 74 -2.84 -13.48 17.88
N ALA A 75 -3.07 -14.49 18.71
CA ALA A 75 -2.02 -15.42 19.16
C ALA A 75 -1.39 -16.18 17.97
N LYS A 76 -2.20 -16.59 16.98
CA LYS A 76 -1.69 -17.30 15.81
C LYS A 76 -0.90 -16.40 14.87
N ILE A 77 -1.27 -15.15 14.73
CA ILE A 77 -0.52 -14.14 13.98
C ILE A 77 0.83 -13.90 14.65
N ASP A 78 0.86 -13.72 15.98
CA ASP A 78 2.10 -13.52 16.72
C ASP A 78 3.05 -14.71 16.59
N GLU A 79 2.52 -15.93 16.73
CA GLU A 79 3.29 -17.18 16.55
C GLU A 79 3.95 -17.30 15.18
N LEU A 80 3.22 -16.95 14.10
CA LEU A 80 3.66 -17.22 12.73
C LEU A 80 4.42 -16.05 12.10
N SER A 81 4.10 -14.80 12.46
CA SER A 81 4.66 -13.60 11.83
C SER A 81 5.41 -12.68 12.79
N GLN A 82 5.37 -12.97 14.11
CA GLN A 82 5.94 -12.11 15.16
C GLN A 82 5.40 -10.65 15.06
N ARG A 83 4.16 -10.51 14.58
CA ARG A 83 3.47 -9.23 14.47
C ARG A 83 2.37 -9.13 15.52
N GLY A 84 2.37 -8.02 16.23
CA GLY A 84 1.28 -7.69 17.13
C GLY A 84 0.03 -7.29 16.36
N ALA A 85 -1.13 -7.65 16.89
CA ALA A 85 -2.42 -7.18 16.42
C ALA A 85 -3.14 -6.39 17.52
N THR A 86 -3.86 -5.34 17.14
CA THR A 86 -4.71 -4.57 18.05
C THR A 86 -6.14 -5.07 17.94
N LEU A 87 -6.72 -5.46 19.06
CA LEU A 87 -8.12 -5.87 19.17
C LEU A 87 -9.01 -4.66 19.42
N ILE A 88 -10.04 -4.51 18.60
CA ILE A 88 -11.08 -3.48 18.72
C ILE A 88 -12.40 -4.20 18.92
N LYS A 89 -13.12 -3.90 19.98
CA LYS A 89 -14.48 -4.43 20.20
C LYS A 89 -15.45 -3.82 19.20
N ALA A 90 -16.28 -4.66 18.62
CA ALA A 90 -17.24 -4.29 17.60
C ALA A 90 -18.55 -5.06 17.78
N GLU A 91 -19.59 -4.59 17.15
CA GLU A 91 -20.91 -5.23 17.13
C GLU A 91 -21.42 -5.34 15.70
N GLY A 92 -21.96 -6.48 15.34
CA GLY A 92 -22.57 -6.67 14.04
C GLY A 92 -23.88 -5.89 13.94
N SER A 93 -23.96 -4.90 13.07
CA SER A 93 -25.12 -4.00 12.93
C SER A 93 -26.43 -4.72 12.61
N TYR A 94 -26.37 -5.85 11.90
CA TYR A 94 -27.57 -6.64 11.54
C TYR A 94 -27.92 -7.69 12.59
N THR A 95 -26.92 -8.33 13.19
CA THR A 95 -27.15 -9.46 14.10
C THR A 95 -27.12 -9.06 15.58
N GLY A 96 -26.60 -7.88 15.92
CA GLY A 96 -26.36 -7.46 17.30
C GLY A 96 -25.32 -8.33 18.04
N ARG A 97 -24.59 -9.20 17.33
CA ARG A 97 -23.59 -10.06 17.96
C ARG A 97 -22.30 -9.30 18.20
N GLU A 98 -21.72 -9.56 19.37
CA GLU A 98 -20.37 -9.08 19.66
C GLU A 98 -19.37 -9.71 18.70
N LYS A 99 -18.50 -8.87 18.17
CA LYS A 99 -17.39 -9.23 17.29
C LYS A 99 -16.14 -8.48 17.71
N GLU A 100 -15.02 -8.91 17.18
CA GLU A 100 -13.75 -8.25 17.36
C GLU A 100 -13.15 -7.93 15.99
N VAL A 101 -12.55 -6.75 15.89
CA VAL A 101 -11.78 -6.35 14.72
C VAL A 101 -10.32 -6.33 15.11
N LEU A 102 -9.54 -7.22 14.48
CA LEU A 102 -8.08 -7.17 14.62
C LEU A 102 -7.52 -6.24 13.57
N MET A 103 -6.70 -5.33 14.02
CA MET A 103 -5.91 -4.45 13.16
C MET A 103 -4.44 -4.87 13.24
N CYS A 104 -3.87 -5.32 12.13
CA CYS A 104 -2.48 -5.78 12.05
C CYS A 104 -1.77 -5.13 10.86
N ALA A 105 -0.68 -4.40 11.15
CA ALA A 105 0.19 -3.86 10.13
C ALA A 105 1.30 -4.88 9.81
N CYS A 106 1.53 -5.12 8.53
CA CYS A 106 2.49 -6.12 8.06
C CYS A 106 3.11 -5.72 6.72
N ASN A 107 4.12 -6.45 6.27
CA ASN A 107 4.64 -6.32 4.92
C ASN A 107 3.92 -7.28 3.94
N ASN A 108 4.26 -7.18 2.65
CA ASN A 108 3.64 -8.00 1.61
C ASN A 108 3.83 -9.51 1.82
N LYS A 109 4.99 -9.93 2.36
CA LYS A 109 5.30 -11.35 2.61
C LYS A 109 4.53 -11.89 3.81
N GLU A 110 4.45 -11.09 4.87
CA GLU A 110 3.74 -11.44 6.10
C GLU A 110 2.23 -11.50 5.91
N MET A 111 1.67 -10.73 4.97
CA MET A 111 0.25 -10.74 4.67
C MET A 111 -0.27 -12.14 4.29
N TYR A 112 0.50 -12.88 3.50
CA TYR A 112 0.14 -14.26 3.16
C TYR A 112 0.06 -15.15 4.41
N THR A 113 1.04 -15.02 5.30
CA THR A 113 1.08 -15.77 6.56
C THR A 113 -0.11 -15.43 7.46
N ILE A 114 -0.49 -14.14 7.52
CA ILE A 114 -1.66 -13.67 8.27
C ILE A 114 -2.95 -14.26 7.69
N GLN A 115 -3.12 -14.24 6.37
CA GLN A 115 -4.30 -14.85 5.72
C GLN A 115 -4.43 -16.34 6.04
N GLU A 116 -3.33 -17.08 6.00
CA GLU A 116 -3.29 -18.50 6.37
C GLU A 116 -3.62 -18.71 7.86
N ALA A 117 -3.10 -17.86 8.74
CA ALA A 117 -3.41 -17.91 10.18
C ALA A 117 -4.91 -17.70 10.43
N VAL A 118 -5.50 -16.69 9.81
CA VAL A 118 -6.94 -16.41 9.92
C VAL A 118 -7.76 -17.59 9.44
N LYS A 119 -7.47 -18.11 8.25
CA LYS A 119 -8.19 -19.23 7.65
C LYS A 119 -8.16 -20.50 8.51
N LYS A 120 -7.01 -20.76 9.16
CA LYS A 120 -6.85 -21.93 10.05
C LYS A 120 -7.66 -21.82 11.33
N VAL A 121 -7.83 -20.62 11.88
CA VAL A 121 -8.53 -20.42 13.17
C VAL A 121 -10.02 -20.17 12.95
N ASP A 122 -10.37 -19.36 11.97
CA ASP A 122 -11.75 -18.99 11.66
C ASP A 122 -11.94 -18.79 10.16
N SER A 123 -12.45 -19.82 9.49
CA SER A 123 -12.74 -19.77 8.06
C SER A 123 -13.92 -18.86 7.71
N SER A 124 -14.70 -18.44 8.70
CA SER A 124 -15.84 -17.52 8.54
C SER A 124 -15.47 -16.06 8.80
N ALA A 125 -14.23 -15.79 9.21
CA ALA A 125 -13.74 -14.44 9.44
C ALA A 125 -13.74 -13.63 8.15
N PHE A 126 -14.08 -12.33 8.28
CA PHE A 126 -14.04 -11.38 7.18
C PHE A 126 -12.71 -10.60 7.24
N LEU A 127 -11.88 -10.72 6.21
CA LEU A 127 -10.59 -10.07 6.14
C LEU A 127 -10.56 -9.04 5.02
N VAL A 128 -10.19 -7.81 5.37
CA VAL A 128 -9.92 -6.71 4.42
C VAL A 128 -8.45 -6.37 4.46
N THR A 129 -7.84 -6.31 3.28
CA THR A 129 -6.45 -5.86 3.13
C THR A 129 -6.43 -4.49 2.50
N MET A 130 -5.74 -3.54 3.11
CA MET A 130 -5.51 -2.21 2.58
C MET A 130 -4.02 -1.99 2.36
N GLU A 131 -3.67 -1.31 1.26
CA GLU A 131 -2.30 -0.86 1.04
C GLU A 131 -2.06 0.43 1.83
N SER A 132 -0.94 0.48 2.54
CA SER A 132 -0.47 1.66 3.24
C SER A 132 0.77 2.19 2.54
N ASN A 133 0.76 3.47 2.20
CA ASN A 133 1.91 4.11 1.57
C ASN A 133 3.12 4.14 2.50
N GLU A 134 2.87 4.21 3.80
CA GLU A 134 3.92 4.25 4.81
C GLU A 134 3.42 3.64 6.12
N VAL A 135 4.27 2.81 6.75
CA VAL A 135 4.04 2.29 8.09
C VAL A 135 5.27 2.60 8.93
N ARG A 136 5.06 3.31 10.04
CA ARG A 136 6.11 3.65 11.00
C ARG A 136 5.76 3.11 12.39
N GLY A 137 6.79 2.79 13.19
CA GLY A 137 6.64 2.32 14.55
C GLY A 137 7.38 1.03 14.84
N LYS A 138 7.09 0.40 15.98
CA LYS A 138 7.79 -0.80 16.43
C LYS A 138 7.66 -1.94 15.39
N GLY A 139 8.81 -2.41 14.90
CA GLY A 139 8.88 -3.44 13.86
C GLY A 139 8.90 -2.91 12.42
N PHE A 140 8.88 -1.58 12.26
CA PHE A 140 9.04 -0.83 11.01
C PHE A 140 10.07 0.29 11.21
N LYS A 141 10.16 1.23 10.26
CA LYS A 141 11.00 2.42 10.46
C LYS A 141 10.53 3.22 11.68
N PRO A 142 11.44 3.81 12.47
CA PRO A 142 11.05 4.64 13.60
C PRO A 142 10.25 5.89 13.15
N ILE A 143 9.43 6.37 14.04
CA ILE A 143 8.62 7.58 13.85
C ILE A 143 9.53 8.79 13.77
#